data_7a4876df28b3899c51e2a81467d45603
#
_entry.id   7a4876df28b3899c51e2a81467d45603
#
_cell.length_a   1.000
_cell.length_b   1.000
_cell.length_c   1.000
_cell.angle_alpha   90.00
_cell.angle_beta   90.00
_cell.angle_gamma   90.00
#
_symmetry.space_group_name_H-M   'P 1'
#
loop_
_entity.id
_entity.type
_entity.pdbx_description
1 polymer ?
#
loop_
_entity_poly.entity_id
_entity_poly.type
_entity_poly.pdbx_seq_one_letter_code
_entity_poly.pdbx_strand_id
1 'polypeptide(L)'
;DGTMEEFLYDENGNQISICRFCPGKVFGAELACTGWTASPVCLRASSDCTVMLLDFSALMSQKTLTCPCRMQVTANLMQDMAQQLLFFNTKVRILAQKRLRDRLKIYLQTLTPDEKGCYSLPYTRTELADFLCVDRSALSRELCRMRDERILDFSGAKTVSYTHLR
;
A
#
# COMPACT_ATOMS: atom_id res chain seq x y z
N ASP A 1 7.34 8.06 -13.48
CA ASP A 1 7.48 6.69 -13.97
C ASP A 1 8.29 5.87 -12.97
N GLY A 2 8.20 4.53 -13.04
CA GLY A 2 8.87 3.63 -12.11
C GLY A 2 8.08 3.36 -10.83
N THR A 3 8.72 2.67 -9.87
CA THR A 3 8.11 2.27 -8.60
C THR A 3 9.00 2.70 -7.44
N MET A 4 8.40 3.33 -6.44
CA MET A 4 9.08 3.71 -5.21
C MET A 4 8.49 2.99 -4.01
N GLU A 5 9.30 2.76 -3.01
CA GLU A 5 8.93 2.13 -1.75
C GLU A 5 9.16 3.10 -0.60
N GLU A 6 8.17 3.24 0.25
CA GLU A 6 8.24 3.93 1.52
C GLU A 6 8.46 2.92 2.64
N PHE A 7 9.43 3.20 3.49
CA PHE A 7 9.80 2.30 4.58
C PHE A 7 10.37 3.07 5.77
N LEU A 8 10.43 2.41 6.90
CA LEU A 8 11.15 2.88 8.09
C LEU A 8 12.05 1.75 8.61
N TYR A 9 12.99 2.10 9.48
CA TYR A 9 13.78 1.14 10.24
C TYR A 9 13.24 1.01 11.66
N ASP A 10 13.18 -0.23 12.16
CA ASP A 10 12.93 -0.47 13.57
C ASP A 10 14.21 -0.20 14.42
N GLU A 11 14.10 -0.34 15.74
CA GLU A 11 15.21 -0.14 16.68
C GLU A 11 16.38 -1.12 16.43
N ASN A 12 16.15 -2.24 15.78
CA ASN A 12 17.14 -3.25 15.45
C ASN A 12 17.75 -3.06 14.06
N GLY A 13 17.31 -2.04 13.31
CA GLY A 13 17.75 -1.77 11.95
C GLY A 13 17.05 -2.61 10.88
N ASN A 14 15.96 -3.34 11.21
CA ASN A 14 15.18 -4.05 10.22
C ASN A 14 14.29 -3.07 9.46
N GLN A 15 14.19 -3.27 8.16
CA GLN A 15 13.32 -2.47 7.30
C GLN A 15 11.86 -2.92 7.43
N ILE A 16 10.97 -1.96 7.71
CA ILE A 16 9.52 -2.16 7.72
C ILE A 16 8.91 -1.44 6.53
N SER A 17 8.34 -2.18 5.59
CA SER A 17 7.67 -1.62 4.42
C SER A 17 6.33 -0.98 4.79
N ILE A 18 6.15 0.28 4.44
CA ILE A 18 4.94 1.06 4.70
C ILE A 18 4.00 0.98 3.51
N CYS A 19 4.46 1.47 2.37
CA CYS A 19 3.66 1.61 1.15
C CYS A 19 4.54 1.50 -0.09
N ARG A 20 3.91 1.17 -1.22
CA ARG A 20 4.54 1.22 -2.55
C ARG A 20 3.77 2.21 -3.42
N PHE A 21 4.51 3.07 -4.10
CA PHE A 21 3.98 4.07 -5.01
C PHE A 21 4.26 3.66 -6.45
N CYS A 22 3.19 3.47 -7.21
CA CYS A 22 3.23 3.27 -8.66
C CYS A 22 3.16 4.62 -9.39
N PRO A 23 3.39 4.65 -10.71
CA PRO A 23 3.29 5.86 -11.49
C PRO A 23 1.97 6.62 -11.27
N GLY A 24 2.05 7.95 -11.21
CA GLY A 24 0.90 8.82 -11.00
C GLY A 24 0.47 8.99 -9.55
N LYS A 25 1.19 8.40 -8.60
CA LYS A 25 0.93 8.59 -7.16
C LYS A 25 1.79 9.71 -6.58
N VAL A 26 1.27 10.34 -5.54
CA VAL A 26 1.94 11.40 -4.78
C VAL A 26 2.38 10.83 -3.43
N PHE A 27 3.53 11.24 -2.93
CA PHE A 27 4.03 10.93 -1.59
C PHE A 27 4.59 12.17 -0.92
N GLY A 28 4.58 12.21 0.40
CA GLY A 28 5.06 13.33 1.21
C GLY A 28 4.11 14.54 1.25
N ALA A 29 2.91 14.45 0.68
CA ALA A 29 1.92 15.52 0.74
C ALA A 29 1.49 15.80 2.18
N GLU A 30 1.38 14.77 3.01
CA GLU A 30 1.07 14.85 4.44
C GLU A 30 2.14 15.63 5.21
N LEU A 31 3.41 15.44 4.88
CA LEU A 31 4.53 16.18 5.50
C LEU A 31 4.51 17.63 5.06
N ALA A 32 4.33 17.87 3.76
CA ALA A 32 4.25 19.23 3.20
C ALA A 32 3.08 20.04 3.77
N CYS A 33 1.94 19.38 4.06
CA CYS A 33 0.76 20.02 4.64
C CYS A 33 0.90 20.29 6.14
N THR A 34 1.68 19.51 6.88
CA THR A 34 1.78 19.61 8.35
C THR A 34 2.95 20.48 8.82
N GLY A 35 3.84 20.89 7.91
CA GLY A 35 5.00 21.72 8.24
C GLY A 35 6.10 20.94 8.98
N TRP A 36 6.09 19.62 8.93
CA TRP A 36 7.18 18.80 9.46
C TRP A 36 8.47 19.08 8.69
N THR A 37 9.57 19.27 9.41
CA THR A 37 10.88 19.60 8.82
C THR A 37 11.73 18.36 8.55
N ALA A 38 11.38 17.22 9.10
CA ALA A 38 12.06 15.95 8.89
C ALA A 38 11.04 14.84 8.59
N SER A 39 11.34 13.99 7.62
CA SER A 39 10.52 12.83 7.31
C SER A 39 10.79 11.71 8.32
N PRO A 40 9.75 11.11 8.94
CA PRO A 40 9.89 9.92 9.77
C PRO A 40 10.11 8.64 8.95
N VAL A 41 9.95 8.72 7.63
CA VAL A 41 10.03 7.60 6.69
C VAL A 41 11.11 7.86 5.64
N CYS A 42 11.62 6.78 5.07
CA CYS A 42 12.57 6.79 3.97
C CYS A 42 11.86 6.40 2.67
N LEU A 43 12.36 6.93 1.55
CA LEU A 43 11.91 6.57 0.21
C LEU A 43 13.06 5.96 -0.57
N ARG A 44 12.78 4.89 -1.29
CA ARG A 44 13.73 4.21 -2.18
C ARG A 44 13.09 3.91 -3.53
N ALA A 45 13.81 4.18 -4.60
CA ALA A 45 13.45 3.71 -5.93
C ALA A 45 13.67 2.19 -6.01
N SER A 46 12.62 1.44 -6.34
CA SER A 46 12.65 -0.02 -6.54
C SER A 46 12.89 -0.39 -7.99
N SER A 47 12.84 0.59 -8.89
CA SER A 47 13.20 0.51 -10.32
C SER A 47 13.78 1.84 -10.77
N ASP A 48 14.16 1.98 -12.02
CA ASP A 48 14.47 3.29 -12.60
C ASP A 48 13.22 4.18 -12.51
N CYS A 49 13.37 5.36 -11.90
CA CYS A 49 12.26 6.25 -11.60
C CYS A 49 12.49 7.64 -12.17
N THR A 50 11.41 8.22 -12.70
CA THR A 50 11.32 9.66 -12.96
C THR A 50 10.29 10.25 -12.00
N VAL A 51 10.71 11.23 -11.17
CA VAL A 51 9.86 11.90 -10.19
C VAL A 51 9.78 13.38 -10.47
N MET A 52 8.62 13.98 -10.17
CA MET A 52 8.42 15.42 -10.20
C MET A 52 8.30 15.92 -8.76
N LEU A 53 9.10 16.92 -8.41
CA LEU A 53 9.01 17.59 -7.12
C LEU A 53 8.04 18.77 -7.25
N LEU A 54 7.05 18.80 -6.35
CA LEU A 54 6.08 19.89 -6.25
C LEU A 54 6.39 20.75 -5.02
N ASP A 55 6.57 22.04 -5.24
CA ASP A 55 6.63 23.00 -4.13
C ASP A 55 5.20 23.31 -3.65
N PHE A 56 4.83 22.73 -2.51
CA PHE A 56 3.54 22.91 -1.91
C PHE A 56 3.30 24.38 -1.47
N SER A 57 4.35 25.09 -1.02
CA SER A 57 4.23 26.48 -0.61
C SER A 57 3.91 27.38 -1.81
N ALA A 58 4.52 27.11 -2.95
CA ALA A 58 4.20 27.80 -4.20
C ALA A 58 2.77 27.51 -4.66
N LEU A 59 2.31 26.25 -4.52
CA LEU A 59 0.93 25.88 -4.85
C LEU A 59 -0.10 26.62 -3.96
N MET A 60 0.21 26.84 -2.69
CA MET A 60 -0.67 27.53 -1.73
C MET A 60 -0.53 29.05 -1.75
N SER A 61 0.42 29.60 -2.50
CA SER A 61 0.68 31.04 -2.51
C SER A 61 -0.47 31.83 -3.16
N GLN A 62 -0.65 33.07 -2.73
CA GLN A 62 -1.64 34.00 -3.32
C GLN A 62 -1.37 34.29 -4.81
N LYS A 63 -0.12 34.23 -5.23
CA LYS A 63 0.28 34.48 -6.64
C LYS A 63 -0.30 33.45 -7.61
N THR A 64 -0.65 32.26 -7.14
CA THR A 64 -1.21 31.18 -7.96
C THR A 64 -2.75 31.09 -7.89
N LEU A 65 -3.41 31.99 -7.14
CA LEU A 65 -4.88 31.98 -6.96
C LEU A 65 -5.64 32.05 -8.30
N THR A 66 -5.10 32.79 -9.28
CA THR A 66 -5.71 32.98 -10.59
C THR A 66 -5.38 31.85 -11.60
N CYS A 67 -4.53 30.87 -11.23
CA CYS A 67 -4.18 29.77 -12.11
C CYS A 67 -5.35 28.77 -12.23
N PRO A 68 -5.93 28.57 -13.42
CA PRO A 68 -7.05 27.63 -13.59
C PRO A 68 -6.72 26.20 -13.18
N CYS A 69 -5.46 25.78 -13.34
CA CYS A 69 -5.01 24.42 -13.01
C CYS A 69 -4.88 24.20 -11.51
N ARG A 70 -4.78 25.24 -10.69
CA ARG A 70 -4.56 25.13 -9.25
C ARG A 70 -5.68 24.33 -8.56
N MET A 71 -6.93 24.65 -8.84
CA MET A 71 -8.07 23.96 -8.25
C MET A 71 -8.05 22.49 -8.60
N GLN A 72 -7.73 22.15 -9.87
CA GLN A 72 -7.66 20.76 -10.30
C GLN A 72 -6.50 20.00 -9.60
N VAL A 73 -5.31 20.62 -9.51
CA VAL A 73 -4.17 20.03 -8.81
C VAL A 73 -4.49 19.82 -7.34
N THR A 74 -5.08 20.81 -6.67
CA THR A 74 -5.47 20.69 -5.26
C THR A 74 -6.52 19.58 -5.07
N ALA A 75 -7.53 19.51 -5.92
CA ALA A 75 -8.54 18.46 -5.87
C ALA A 75 -7.93 17.08 -6.06
N ASN A 76 -7.02 16.91 -7.01
CA ASN A 76 -6.32 15.65 -7.26
C ASN A 76 -5.46 15.24 -6.05
N LEU A 77 -4.74 16.18 -5.44
CA LEU A 77 -3.95 15.94 -4.22
C LEU A 77 -4.85 15.51 -3.06
N MET A 78 -5.96 16.19 -2.82
CA MET A 78 -6.92 15.83 -1.78
C MET A 78 -7.50 14.44 -2.01
N GLN A 79 -7.83 14.11 -3.26
CA GLN A 79 -8.34 12.78 -3.62
C GLN A 79 -7.29 11.70 -3.38
N ASP A 80 -6.03 11.94 -3.75
CA ASP A 80 -4.95 10.96 -3.54
C ASP A 80 -4.67 10.77 -2.04
N MET A 81 -4.60 11.84 -1.26
CA MET A 81 -4.47 11.76 0.21
C MET A 81 -5.63 11.00 0.86
N ALA A 82 -6.85 11.21 0.41
CA ALA A 82 -8.01 10.46 0.90
C ALA A 82 -7.92 8.97 0.57
N GLN A 83 -7.46 8.61 -0.62
CA GLN A 83 -7.21 7.22 -1.01
C GLN A 83 -6.11 6.57 -0.15
N GLN A 84 -5.03 7.30 0.10
CA GLN A 84 -3.95 6.82 0.98
C GLN A 84 -4.46 6.60 2.41
N LEU A 85 -5.27 7.51 2.94
CA LEU A 85 -5.88 7.35 4.27
C LEU A 85 -6.76 6.09 4.34
N LEU A 86 -7.58 5.83 3.33
CA LEU A 86 -8.38 4.60 3.24
C LEU A 86 -7.51 3.35 3.16
N PHE A 87 -6.41 3.41 2.41
CA PHE A 87 -5.44 2.32 2.34
C PHE A 87 -4.83 2.04 3.72
N PHE A 88 -4.34 3.07 4.43
CA PHE A 88 -3.77 2.91 5.77
C PHE A 88 -4.78 2.42 6.79
N ASN A 89 -6.02 2.92 6.78
CA ASN A 89 -7.09 2.42 7.64
C ASN A 89 -7.33 0.92 7.39
N THR A 90 -7.32 0.50 6.14
CA THR A 90 -7.45 -0.92 5.78
C THR A 90 -6.26 -1.74 6.27
N LYS A 91 -5.04 -1.24 6.08
CA LYS A 91 -3.82 -1.89 6.57
C LYS A 91 -3.83 -2.04 8.09
N VAL A 92 -4.20 -1.00 8.82
CA VAL A 92 -4.35 -1.04 10.29
C VAL A 92 -5.37 -2.10 10.69
N ARG A 93 -6.55 -2.15 10.04
CA ARG A 93 -7.57 -3.16 10.31
C ARG A 93 -7.07 -4.59 10.09
N ILE A 94 -6.26 -4.81 9.06
CA ILE A 94 -5.62 -6.10 8.78
C ILE A 94 -4.61 -6.43 9.90
N LEU A 95 -3.70 -5.52 10.20
CA LEU A 95 -2.61 -5.75 11.15
C LEU A 95 -3.09 -5.87 12.60
N ALA A 96 -4.22 -5.26 12.93
CA ALA A 96 -4.87 -5.40 14.25
C ALA A 96 -5.36 -6.83 14.53
N GLN A 97 -5.48 -7.69 13.52
CA GLN A 97 -5.84 -9.08 13.73
C GLN A 97 -4.71 -9.86 14.40
N LYS A 98 -5.01 -10.62 15.44
CA LYS A 98 -4.02 -11.39 16.20
C LYS A 98 -3.44 -12.56 15.39
N ARG A 99 -4.29 -13.23 14.59
CA ARG A 99 -3.89 -14.42 13.84
C ARG A 99 -3.58 -14.07 12.39
N LEU A 100 -2.50 -14.64 11.86
CA LEU A 100 -2.11 -14.46 10.45
C LEU A 100 -3.24 -14.86 9.49
N ARG A 101 -3.97 -15.93 9.80
CA ARG A 101 -5.13 -16.37 9.02
C ARG A 101 -6.19 -15.28 8.87
N ASP A 102 -6.49 -14.58 9.96
CA ASP A 102 -7.51 -13.53 9.95
C ASP A 102 -7.01 -12.29 9.19
N ARG A 103 -5.72 -11.97 9.29
CA ARG A 103 -5.08 -10.94 8.45
C ARG A 103 -5.23 -11.27 6.96
N LEU A 104 -4.92 -12.52 6.58
CA LEU A 104 -5.05 -12.99 5.20
C LEU A 104 -6.49 -12.92 4.70
N LYS A 105 -7.47 -13.36 5.50
CA LYS A 105 -8.89 -13.29 5.12
C LYS A 105 -9.33 -11.86 4.82
N ILE A 106 -9.04 -10.93 5.74
CA ILE A 106 -9.40 -9.51 5.55
C ILE A 106 -8.66 -8.93 4.35
N TYR A 107 -7.37 -9.24 4.18
CA TYR A 107 -6.62 -8.80 3.00
C TYR A 107 -7.26 -9.28 1.69
N LEU A 108 -7.60 -10.57 1.58
CA LEU A 108 -8.24 -11.11 0.38
C LEU A 108 -9.62 -10.48 0.11
N GLN A 109 -10.38 -10.12 1.16
CA GLN A 109 -11.65 -9.39 1.02
C GLN A 109 -11.48 -7.97 0.46
N THR A 110 -10.28 -7.38 0.50
CA THR A 110 -10.00 -6.08 -0.09
C THR A 110 -9.73 -6.15 -1.59
N LEU A 111 -9.48 -7.34 -2.11
CA LEU A 111 -9.22 -7.56 -3.53
C LEU A 111 -10.54 -7.78 -4.28
N THR A 112 -10.57 -7.34 -5.52
CA THR A 112 -11.70 -7.62 -6.42
C THR A 112 -11.43 -8.92 -7.17
N PRO A 113 -12.32 -9.91 -7.09
CA PRO A 113 -12.18 -11.12 -7.88
C PRO A 113 -12.44 -10.84 -9.37
N ASP A 114 -11.83 -11.65 -10.23
CA ASP A 114 -12.15 -11.66 -11.65
C ASP A 114 -13.50 -12.39 -11.90
N GLU A 115 -13.92 -12.47 -13.16
CA GLU A 115 -15.17 -13.12 -13.57
C GLU A 115 -15.25 -14.62 -13.18
N LYS A 116 -14.11 -15.24 -12.89
CA LYS A 116 -14.01 -16.64 -12.47
C LYS A 116 -13.89 -16.79 -10.94
N GLY A 117 -14.02 -15.70 -10.19
CA GLY A 117 -13.83 -15.70 -8.74
C GLY A 117 -12.38 -15.83 -8.30
N CYS A 118 -11.41 -15.59 -9.19
CA CYS A 118 -9.99 -15.61 -8.87
C CYS A 118 -9.51 -14.23 -8.45
N TYR A 119 -8.68 -14.17 -7.40
CA TYR A 119 -8.06 -12.95 -6.93
C TYR A 119 -6.63 -12.85 -7.48
N SER A 120 -6.30 -11.75 -8.14
CA SER A 120 -4.93 -11.43 -8.52
C SER A 120 -4.23 -10.75 -7.36
N LEU A 121 -3.16 -11.35 -6.86
CA LEU A 121 -2.34 -10.76 -5.80
C LEU A 121 -1.40 -9.72 -6.41
N PRO A 122 -1.45 -8.45 -5.99
CA PRO A 122 -0.54 -7.41 -6.48
C PRO A 122 0.87 -7.54 -5.92
N TYR A 123 1.06 -8.43 -4.93
CA TYR A 123 2.32 -8.65 -4.23
C TYR A 123 2.87 -10.03 -4.51
N THR A 124 4.20 -10.14 -4.60
CA THR A 124 4.93 -11.41 -4.47
C THR A 124 4.77 -11.96 -3.05
N ARG A 125 5.15 -13.22 -2.84
CA ARG A 125 5.09 -13.84 -1.49
C ARG A 125 5.93 -13.09 -0.45
N THR A 126 7.08 -12.58 -0.84
CA THR A 126 7.95 -11.79 0.05
C THR A 126 7.28 -10.45 0.38
N GLU A 127 6.84 -9.72 -0.62
CA GLU A 127 6.16 -8.44 -0.43
C GLU A 127 4.86 -8.56 0.38
N LEU A 128 4.10 -9.65 0.21
CA LEU A 128 2.92 -9.89 1.01
C LEU A 128 3.26 -10.20 2.47
N ALA A 129 4.36 -10.93 2.72
CA ALA A 129 4.84 -11.17 4.08
C ALA A 129 5.25 -9.86 4.76
N ASP A 130 5.99 -9.01 4.05
CA ASP A 130 6.38 -7.68 4.53
C ASP A 130 5.14 -6.80 4.80
N PHE A 131 4.17 -6.79 3.87
CA PHE A 131 2.90 -6.06 4.04
C PHE A 131 2.12 -6.49 5.29
N LEU A 132 2.11 -7.80 5.58
CA LEU A 132 1.43 -8.41 6.72
C LEU A 132 2.26 -8.41 8.02
N CYS A 133 3.51 -7.91 7.96
CA CYS A 133 4.47 -7.90 9.07
C CYS A 133 4.69 -9.29 9.66
N VAL A 134 5.01 -10.27 8.79
CA VAL A 134 5.30 -11.67 9.18
C VAL A 134 6.44 -12.24 8.36
N ASP A 135 7.07 -13.30 8.87
CA ASP A 135 8.07 -14.05 8.09
C ASP A 135 7.45 -14.72 6.87
N ARG A 136 8.17 -14.68 5.74
CA ARG A 136 7.77 -15.35 4.51
C ARG A 136 7.47 -16.84 4.71
N SER A 137 8.25 -17.51 5.57
CA SER A 137 8.04 -18.93 5.91
C SER A 137 6.74 -19.16 6.68
N ALA A 138 6.38 -18.26 7.61
CA ALA A 138 5.12 -18.31 8.34
C ALA A 138 3.92 -18.09 7.40
N LEU A 139 4.01 -17.09 6.51
CA LEU A 139 3.01 -16.85 5.48
C LEU A 139 2.81 -18.08 4.59
N SER A 140 3.90 -18.68 4.08
CA SER A 140 3.83 -19.84 3.20
C SER A 140 3.18 -21.04 3.88
N ARG A 141 3.54 -21.31 5.14
CA ARG A 141 2.91 -22.38 5.94
C ARG A 141 1.42 -22.17 6.13
N GLU A 142 1.00 -20.94 6.46
CA GLU A 142 -0.42 -20.64 6.67
C GLU A 142 -1.23 -20.74 5.37
N LEU A 143 -0.70 -20.26 4.27
CA LEU A 143 -1.34 -20.42 2.96
C LEU A 143 -1.50 -21.88 2.55
N CYS A 144 -0.49 -22.74 2.81
CA CYS A 144 -0.61 -24.18 2.57
C CYS A 144 -1.70 -24.80 3.44
N ARG A 145 -1.77 -24.45 4.74
CA ARG A 145 -2.85 -24.93 5.63
C ARG A 145 -4.23 -24.52 5.12
N MET A 146 -4.40 -23.25 4.73
CA MET A 146 -5.67 -22.77 4.20
C MET A 146 -6.06 -23.49 2.90
N ARG A 147 -5.09 -23.86 2.06
CA ARG A 147 -5.33 -24.69 0.88
C ARG A 147 -5.75 -26.11 1.26
N ASP A 148 -5.05 -26.76 2.18
CA ASP A 148 -5.33 -28.11 2.62
C ASP A 148 -6.73 -28.21 3.28
N GLU A 149 -7.15 -27.14 3.95
CA GLU A 149 -8.50 -26.95 4.50
C GLU A 149 -9.55 -26.53 3.44
N ARG A 150 -9.16 -26.41 2.18
CA ARG A 150 -10.02 -25.99 1.05
C ARG A 150 -10.69 -24.61 1.23
N ILE A 151 -10.05 -23.72 2.00
CA ILE A 151 -10.51 -22.33 2.17
C ILE A 151 -10.12 -21.49 0.96
N LEU A 152 -8.95 -21.76 0.39
CA LEU A 152 -8.44 -21.14 -0.83
C LEU A 152 -7.54 -22.11 -1.58
N ASP A 153 -7.34 -21.81 -2.85
CA ASP A 153 -6.29 -22.44 -3.66
C ASP A 153 -5.45 -21.35 -4.31
N PHE A 154 -4.22 -21.67 -4.68
CA PHE A 154 -3.34 -20.72 -5.33
C PHE A 154 -2.43 -21.39 -6.36
N SER A 155 -2.23 -20.70 -7.47
CA SER A 155 -1.28 -21.08 -8.50
C SER A 155 -0.47 -19.84 -8.89
N GLY A 156 0.81 -19.80 -8.53
CA GLY A 156 1.69 -18.66 -8.80
C GLY A 156 1.20 -17.38 -8.12
N ALA A 157 0.91 -16.34 -8.92
CA ALA A 157 0.42 -15.06 -8.47
C ALA A 157 -1.11 -14.99 -8.28
N LYS A 158 -1.85 -16.06 -8.62
CA LYS A 158 -3.32 -16.10 -8.51
C LYS A 158 -3.74 -16.89 -7.28
N THR A 159 -4.75 -16.40 -6.61
CA THR A 159 -5.41 -17.07 -5.48
C THR A 159 -6.88 -17.22 -5.79
N VAL A 160 -7.41 -18.42 -5.63
CA VAL A 160 -8.83 -18.74 -5.82
C VAL A 160 -9.45 -19.00 -4.45
N SER A 161 -10.55 -18.34 -4.12
CA SER A 161 -11.29 -18.60 -2.90
C SER A 161 -12.42 -19.59 -3.20
N TYR A 162 -12.49 -20.70 -2.45
CA TYR A 162 -13.57 -21.69 -2.56
C TYR A 162 -14.79 -21.38 -1.70
N THR A 163 -14.62 -20.53 -0.68
CA THR A 163 -15.71 -20.12 0.19
C THR A 163 -15.85 -18.62 0.14
N HIS A 164 -17.09 -18.11 0.17
CA HIS A 164 -17.31 -16.70 0.43
C HIS A 164 -16.65 -16.34 1.76
N LEU A 165 -15.59 -15.52 1.69
CA LEU A 165 -14.95 -14.94 2.86
C LEU A 165 -15.95 -13.97 3.52
N ARG A 166 -16.89 -14.52 4.29
CA ARG A 166 -17.78 -13.73 5.15
C ARG A 166 -17.15 -13.50 6.50
#